data_124b1e2c29baad95c7af95a141a44fa6
#
_entry.id   124b1e2c29baad95c7af95a141a44fa6
#
_cell.length_a   1.000
_cell.length_b   1.000
_cell.length_c   1.000
_cell.angle_alpha   90.00
_cell.angle_beta   90.00
_cell.angle_gamma   90.00
#
_symmetry.space_group_name_H-M   'P 1'
#
loop_
_entity.id
_entity.type
_entity.pdbx_description
1 polymer ?
#
loop_
_entity_poly.entity_id
_entity_poly.type
_entity_poly.pdbx_seq_one_letter_code
_entity_poly.pdbx_strand_id
1 'polypeptide(L)'
;MAIERTLSIIKPDATKRNLTGKIIAKFEEAGLRVVASKRVQLTAAQAGEFYGEHKERPFFGELVNFMISEPVVLQVLEGENAIAKNREVMGATDPAQAAEGTIRKEFALSKGENSAHGSDSPEAAAREIAFFFSGLELVG
;
A
#
# COMPACT_ATOMS: atom_id res chain seq x y z
N MET A 1 7.36 5.67 -22.70
CA MET A 1 7.04 4.71 -21.64
C MET A 1 8.00 4.93 -20.49
N ALA A 2 7.44 5.35 -19.36
CA ALA A 2 8.26 5.70 -18.21
C ALA A 2 8.23 4.58 -17.19
N ILE A 3 9.43 4.22 -16.71
CA ILE A 3 9.55 3.33 -15.56
C ILE A 3 9.31 4.19 -14.33
N GLU A 4 8.36 3.78 -13.51
CA GLU A 4 7.99 4.49 -12.29
C GLU A 4 8.13 3.59 -11.08
N ARG A 5 8.20 4.22 -9.92
CA ARG A 5 8.14 3.53 -8.62
C ARG A 5 6.95 4.05 -7.85
N THR A 6 6.31 3.17 -7.09
CA THR A 6 5.19 3.55 -6.24
C THR A 6 5.33 2.86 -4.89
N LEU A 7 4.84 3.51 -3.84
CA LEU A 7 4.81 2.88 -2.53
C LEU A 7 3.55 2.03 -2.41
N SER A 8 3.71 0.83 -1.90
CA SER A 8 2.61 -0.07 -1.57
C SER A 8 2.69 -0.43 -0.09
N ILE A 9 1.55 -0.47 0.57
CA ILE A 9 1.46 -0.95 1.94
C ILE A 9 0.43 -2.08 1.95
N ILE A 10 0.83 -3.24 2.49
CA ILE A 10 -0.12 -4.31 2.78
C ILE A 10 -0.59 -4.05 4.21
N LYS A 11 -1.86 -3.77 4.36
CA LYS A 11 -2.45 -3.26 5.60
C LYS A 11 -2.74 -4.35 6.63
N PRO A 12 -2.98 -3.95 7.90
CA PRO A 12 -3.19 -4.90 8.99
C PRO A 12 -4.27 -5.95 8.76
N ASP A 13 -5.36 -5.62 8.08
CA ASP A 13 -6.42 -6.60 7.81
C ASP A 13 -5.92 -7.77 6.97
N ALA A 14 -4.95 -7.52 6.09
CA ALA A 14 -4.38 -8.56 5.24
C ALA A 14 -3.23 -9.29 5.93
N THR A 15 -2.33 -8.57 6.60
CA THR A 15 -1.20 -9.22 7.28
C THR A 15 -1.69 -10.12 8.41
N LYS A 16 -2.70 -9.68 9.14
CA LYS A 16 -3.31 -10.46 10.23
C LYS A 16 -3.84 -11.79 9.72
N ARG A 17 -4.39 -11.81 8.50
CA ARG A 17 -4.96 -13.03 7.90
C ARG A 17 -3.94 -13.81 7.09
N ASN A 18 -2.67 -13.40 7.14
CA ASN A 18 -1.57 -14.08 6.46
C ASN A 18 -1.72 -14.09 4.94
N LEU A 19 -2.12 -12.95 4.37
CA LEU A 19 -2.35 -12.79 2.94
C LEU A 19 -1.21 -12.10 2.20
N THR A 20 -0.12 -11.75 2.89
CA THR A 20 1.00 -10.99 2.32
C THR A 20 1.52 -11.61 1.02
N GLY A 21 1.82 -12.90 1.03
CA GLY A 21 2.37 -13.57 -0.16
C GLY A 21 1.40 -13.59 -1.33
N LYS A 22 0.12 -13.78 -1.07
CA LYS A 22 -0.91 -13.80 -2.11
C LYS A 22 -1.05 -12.43 -2.77
N ILE A 23 -0.92 -11.37 -1.98
CA ILE A 23 -1.01 -10.01 -2.51
C ILE A 23 0.22 -9.67 -3.33
N ILE A 24 1.42 -10.03 -2.84
CA ILE A 24 2.67 -9.79 -3.58
C ILE A 24 2.63 -10.55 -4.92
N ALA A 25 2.10 -11.77 -4.92
CA ALA A 25 1.98 -12.54 -6.17
C ALA A 25 1.18 -11.78 -7.23
N LYS A 26 0.13 -11.08 -6.83
CA LYS A 26 -0.67 -10.29 -7.78
C LYS A 26 0.13 -9.15 -8.41
N PHE A 27 1.01 -8.51 -7.63
CA PHE A 27 1.88 -7.46 -8.18
C PHE A 27 2.83 -8.04 -9.21
N GLU A 28 3.46 -9.16 -8.89
CA GLU A 28 4.43 -9.79 -9.79
C GLU A 28 3.79 -10.31 -11.06
N GLU A 29 2.59 -10.90 -10.94
CA GLU A 29 1.82 -11.36 -12.10
C GLU A 29 1.45 -10.22 -13.04
N ALA A 30 1.27 -9.02 -12.50
CA ALA A 30 0.95 -7.84 -13.29
C ALA A 30 2.19 -7.19 -13.92
N GLY A 31 3.38 -7.72 -13.67
CA GLY A 31 4.62 -7.19 -14.22
C GLY A 31 5.29 -6.12 -13.36
N LEU A 32 4.85 -5.97 -12.12
CA LEU A 32 5.48 -5.04 -11.18
C LEU A 32 6.58 -5.78 -10.42
N ARG A 33 7.72 -5.12 -10.26
CA ARG A 33 8.87 -5.70 -9.55
C ARG A 33 8.97 -5.08 -8.16
N VAL A 34 9.14 -5.90 -7.15
CA VAL A 34 9.39 -5.43 -5.78
C VAL A 34 10.88 -5.09 -5.66
N VAL A 35 11.20 -3.81 -5.52
CA VAL A 35 12.59 -3.34 -5.43
C VAL A 35 13.00 -2.96 -4.02
N ALA A 36 12.07 -2.99 -3.08
CA ALA A 36 12.33 -2.81 -1.65
C ALA A 36 11.15 -3.38 -0.90
N SER A 37 11.41 -3.97 0.27
CA SER A 37 10.35 -4.58 1.06
C SER A 37 10.79 -4.68 2.51
N LYS A 38 9.90 -4.35 3.45
CA LYS A 38 10.16 -4.59 4.86
C LYS A 38 8.84 -4.69 5.63
N ARG A 39 8.85 -5.54 6.66
CA ARG A 39 7.72 -5.71 7.55
C ARG A 39 8.01 -4.93 8.82
N VAL A 40 7.12 -4.02 9.19
CA VAL A 40 7.34 -3.16 10.34
C VAL A 40 6.07 -3.03 11.17
N GLN A 41 6.25 -2.76 12.47
CA GLN A 41 5.17 -2.35 13.34
C GLN A 41 5.25 -0.84 13.44
N LEU A 42 4.26 -0.16 12.86
CA LEU A 42 4.23 1.31 12.91
C LEU A 42 3.91 1.79 14.32
N THR A 43 4.49 2.92 14.69
CA THR A 43 4.09 3.63 15.90
C THR A 43 2.95 4.59 15.54
N ALA A 44 2.21 5.03 16.57
CA ALA A 44 1.15 6.03 16.36
C ALA A 44 1.71 7.31 15.74
N ALA A 45 2.93 7.71 16.13
CA ALA A 45 3.59 8.88 15.57
C ALA A 45 3.88 8.72 14.08
N GLN A 46 4.39 7.55 13.68
CA GLN A 46 4.69 7.27 12.28
C GLN A 46 3.43 7.25 11.42
N ALA A 47 2.40 6.54 11.88
CA ALA A 47 1.14 6.46 11.14
C ALA A 47 0.48 7.83 11.06
N GLY A 48 0.49 8.59 12.14
CA GLY A 48 -0.09 9.93 12.17
C GLY A 48 0.63 10.88 11.22
N GLU A 49 1.95 10.79 11.14
CA GLU A 49 2.73 11.63 10.22
C GLU A 49 2.50 11.24 8.77
N PHE A 50 2.47 9.94 8.48
CA PHE A 50 2.23 9.45 7.12
C PHE A 50 0.87 9.91 6.59
N TYR A 51 -0.16 9.86 7.42
CA TYR A 51 -1.50 10.28 7.05
C TYR A 51 -1.80 11.73 7.46
N GLY A 52 -0.78 12.55 7.65
CA GLY A 52 -0.92 13.91 8.16
C GLY A 52 -1.87 14.81 7.39
N GLU A 53 -2.03 14.60 6.09
CA GLU A 53 -2.98 15.38 5.29
C GLU A 53 -4.44 15.09 5.64
N HIS A 54 -4.70 14.01 6.40
CA HIS A 54 -6.03 13.64 6.87
C HIS A 54 -6.24 14.00 8.35
N LYS A 55 -5.29 14.71 8.95
CA LYS A 55 -5.26 15.01 10.37
C LYS A 55 -6.54 15.61 10.93
N GLU A 56 -7.21 16.43 10.14
CA GLU A 56 -8.44 17.10 10.55
C GLU A 56 -9.71 16.33 10.19
N ARG A 57 -9.57 15.17 9.56
CA ARG A 57 -10.73 14.35 9.18
C ARG A 57 -11.23 13.56 10.38
N PRO A 58 -12.55 13.37 10.49
CA PRO A 58 -13.13 12.62 11.62
C PRO A 58 -12.58 11.20 11.76
N PHE A 59 -12.23 10.55 10.64
CA PHE A 59 -11.73 9.18 10.63
C PHE A 59 -10.26 9.04 10.96
N PHE A 60 -9.53 10.16 11.16
CA PHE A 60 -8.07 10.11 11.34
C PHE A 60 -7.63 9.20 12.49
N GLY A 61 -8.26 9.32 13.64
CA GLY A 61 -7.93 8.51 14.82
C GLY A 61 -8.15 7.02 14.56
N GLU A 62 -9.24 6.67 13.92
CA GLU A 62 -9.54 5.29 13.59
C GLU A 62 -8.54 4.73 12.59
N LEU A 63 -8.15 5.54 11.61
CA LEU A 63 -7.16 5.14 10.61
C LEU A 63 -5.81 4.85 11.26
N VAL A 64 -5.35 5.73 12.14
CA VAL A 64 -4.09 5.54 12.85
C VAL A 64 -4.16 4.26 13.69
N ASN A 65 -5.23 4.10 14.47
CA ASN A 65 -5.40 2.92 15.32
C ASN A 65 -5.42 1.63 14.50
N PHE A 66 -6.07 1.65 13.34
CA PHE A 66 -6.10 0.51 12.46
C PHE A 66 -4.69 0.18 11.94
N MET A 67 -3.95 1.18 11.48
CA MET A 67 -2.63 0.98 10.87
C MET A 67 -1.57 0.48 11.86
N ILE A 68 -1.77 0.68 13.15
CA ILE A 68 -0.84 0.19 14.16
C ILE A 68 -1.32 -1.09 14.85
N SER A 69 -2.49 -1.60 14.48
CA SER A 69 -3.08 -2.78 15.14
C SER A 69 -2.32 -4.07 14.88
N GLU A 70 -1.60 -4.15 13.77
CA GLU A 70 -0.77 -5.29 13.38
C GLU A 70 0.40 -4.78 12.56
N PRO A 71 1.48 -5.56 12.41
CA PRO A 71 2.54 -5.18 11.48
C PRO A 71 2.01 -5.01 10.06
N VAL A 72 2.63 -4.10 9.31
CA VAL A 72 2.32 -3.88 7.90
C VAL A 72 3.53 -4.25 7.06
N VAL A 73 3.32 -4.52 5.77
CA VAL A 73 4.42 -4.75 4.84
C VAL A 73 4.52 -3.54 3.93
N LEU A 74 5.68 -2.90 3.96
CA LEU A 74 5.99 -1.75 3.14
C LEU A 74 6.83 -2.22 1.96
N GLN A 75 6.49 -1.77 0.76
CA GLN A 75 7.24 -2.17 -0.42
C GLN A 75 7.21 -1.09 -1.48
N VAL A 76 8.25 -1.10 -2.31
CA VAL A 76 8.33 -0.22 -3.47
C VAL A 76 8.21 -1.10 -4.70
N LEU A 77 7.23 -0.77 -5.54
CA LEU A 77 6.96 -1.49 -6.78
C LEU A 77 7.47 -0.66 -7.95
N GLU A 78 8.11 -1.33 -8.90
CA GLU A 78 8.67 -0.67 -10.08
C GLU A 78 8.14 -1.30 -11.35
N GLY A 79 7.86 -0.49 -12.34
CA GLY A 79 7.43 -0.96 -13.65
C GLY A 79 6.95 0.20 -14.52
N GLU A 80 6.54 -0.12 -15.74
CA GLU A 80 5.94 0.89 -16.61
C GLU A 80 4.61 1.35 -16.02
N ASN A 81 4.46 2.65 -15.86
CA ASN A 81 3.24 3.24 -15.30
C ASN A 81 2.85 2.56 -13.98
N ALA A 82 3.84 2.36 -13.10
CA ALA A 82 3.64 1.58 -11.88
C ALA A 82 2.50 2.11 -11.01
N ILE A 83 2.34 3.42 -10.92
CA ILE A 83 1.29 4.03 -10.09
C ILE A 83 -0.09 3.59 -10.59
N ALA A 84 -0.37 3.79 -11.88
CA ALA A 84 -1.65 3.41 -12.45
C ALA A 84 -1.86 1.90 -12.43
N LYS A 85 -0.82 1.15 -12.76
CA LYS A 85 -0.89 -0.31 -12.78
C LYS A 85 -1.17 -0.88 -11.40
N ASN A 86 -0.50 -0.36 -10.37
CA ASN A 86 -0.76 -0.80 -9.00
C ASN A 86 -2.20 -0.52 -8.59
N ARG A 87 -2.74 0.64 -8.97
CA ARG A 87 -4.13 0.96 -8.65
C ARG A 87 -5.11 0.02 -9.35
N GLU A 88 -4.81 -0.40 -10.58
CA GLU A 88 -5.61 -1.42 -11.26
C GLU A 88 -5.57 -2.76 -10.55
N VAL A 89 -4.38 -3.16 -10.09
CA VAL A 89 -4.20 -4.43 -9.37
C VAL A 89 -4.93 -4.40 -8.03
N MET A 90 -4.89 -3.25 -7.34
CA MET A 90 -5.59 -3.10 -6.07
C MET A 90 -7.10 -3.11 -6.22
N GLY A 91 -7.61 -2.48 -7.27
CA GLY A 91 -9.04 -2.33 -7.48
C GLY A 91 -9.63 -1.11 -6.80
N ALA A 92 -10.93 -0.91 -6.96
CA ALA A 92 -11.64 0.22 -6.35
C ALA A 92 -11.52 0.20 -4.83
N THR A 93 -11.50 1.39 -4.23
CA THR A 93 -11.36 1.55 -2.77
C THR A 93 -12.41 0.75 -2.00
N ASP A 94 -13.64 0.76 -2.48
CA ASP A 94 -14.70 -0.05 -1.90
C ASP A 94 -14.66 -1.44 -2.54
N PRO A 95 -14.42 -2.51 -1.78
CA PRO A 95 -14.36 -3.86 -2.36
C PRO A 95 -15.64 -4.28 -3.09
N ALA A 96 -16.78 -3.73 -2.69
CA ALA A 96 -18.05 -4.02 -3.38
C ALA A 96 -18.06 -3.48 -4.82
N GLN A 97 -17.26 -2.46 -5.10
CA GLN A 97 -17.15 -1.83 -6.42
C GLN A 97 -15.92 -2.33 -7.20
N ALA A 98 -15.08 -3.15 -6.58
CA ALA A 98 -13.84 -3.61 -7.21
C ALA A 98 -14.10 -4.73 -8.21
N ALA A 99 -13.30 -4.72 -9.29
CA ALA A 99 -13.42 -5.74 -10.34
C ALA A 99 -12.88 -7.09 -9.87
N GLU A 100 -13.37 -8.16 -10.48
CA GLU A 100 -12.88 -9.50 -10.21
C GLU A 100 -11.38 -9.59 -10.45
N GLY A 101 -10.69 -10.35 -9.60
CA GLY A 101 -9.25 -10.56 -9.70
C GLY A 101 -8.41 -9.50 -9.02
N THR A 102 -9.01 -8.40 -8.56
CA THR A 102 -8.25 -7.36 -7.84
C THR A 102 -8.05 -7.75 -6.39
N ILE A 103 -7.04 -7.14 -5.76
CA ILE A 103 -6.72 -7.38 -4.36
C ILE A 103 -7.92 -7.08 -3.47
N ARG A 104 -8.54 -5.93 -3.68
CA ARG A 104 -9.65 -5.52 -2.83
C ARG A 104 -10.88 -6.38 -3.02
N LYS A 105 -11.14 -6.81 -4.24
CA LYS A 105 -12.27 -7.72 -4.49
C LYS A 105 -12.09 -9.07 -3.79
N GLU A 106 -10.89 -9.61 -3.83
CA GLU A 106 -10.62 -10.93 -3.28
C GLU A 106 -10.37 -10.95 -1.78
N PHE A 107 -9.73 -9.90 -1.25
CA PHE A 107 -9.22 -9.94 0.13
C PHE A 107 -9.76 -8.88 1.07
N ALA A 108 -10.20 -7.74 0.56
CA ALA A 108 -10.63 -6.64 1.43
C ALA A 108 -11.94 -6.95 2.12
N LEU A 109 -12.06 -6.48 3.35
CA LEU A 109 -13.25 -6.70 4.17
C LEU A 109 -14.25 -5.56 4.07
N SER A 110 -13.77 -4.34 3.91
CA SER A 110 -14.61 -3.15 3.84
C SER A 110 -13.80 -2.00 3.25
N LYS A 111 -14.43 -0.85 3.09
CA LYS A 111 -13.77 0.36 2.64
C LYS A 111 -12.62 0.78 3.53
N GLY A 112 -12.78 0.63 4.85
CA GLY A 112 -11.74 0.98 5.81
C GLY A 112 -10.68 -0.11 5.95
N GLU A 113 -11.07 -1.36 5.78
CA GLU A 113 -10.17 -2.51 5.85
C GLU A 113 -10.02 -3.08 4.45
N ASN A 114 -9.32 -2.32 3.61
CA ASN A 114 -9.26 -2.60 2.17
C ASN A 114 -7.93 -3.17 1.69
N SER A 115 -7.16 -3.72 2.59
CA SER A 115 -5.98 -4.58 2.38
C SER A 115 -4.72 -3.93 1.85
N ALA A 116 -4.81 -2.89 1.02
CA ALA A 116 -3.63 -2.33 0.38
C ALA A 116 -3.74 -0.82 0.19
N HIS A 117 -2.58 -0.17 0.21
CA HIS A 117 -2.40 1.24 -0.13
C HIS A 117 -1.45 1.34 -1.30
N GLY A 118 -1.69 2.28 -2.19
CA GLY A 118 -0.76 2.62 -3.27
C GLY A 118 -0.74 4.12 -3.45
N SER A 119 0.43 4.66 -3.81
CA SER A 119 0.56 6.09 -4.12
C SER A 119 -0.35 6.45 -5.29
N ASP A 120 -0.86 7.68 -5.29
CA ASP A 120 -1.82 8.12 -6.30
C ASP A 120 -1.22 9.10 -7.33
N SER A 121 0.03 9.49 -7.16
CA SER A 121 0.70 10.40 -8.08
C SER A 121 2.21 10.25 -7.96
N PRO A 122 2.99 10.73 -8.96
CA PRO A 122 4.45 10.70 -8.85
C PRO A 122 4.96 11.48 -7.63
N GLU A 123 4.34 12.61 -7.32
CA GLU A 123 4.71 13.43 -6.17
C GLU A 123 4.44 12.70 -4.86
N ALA A 124 3.28 12.06 -4.74
CA ALA A 124 2.94 11.28 -3.58
C ALA A 124 3.88 10.08 -3.45
N ALA A 125 4.18 9.39 -4.55
CA ALA A 125 5.09 8.26 -4.54
C ALA A 125 6.48 8.65 -4.02
N ALA A 126 7.03 9.76 -4.50
CA ALA A 126 8.34 10.22 -4.06
C ALA A 126 8.36 10.52 -2.56
N ARG A 127 7.35 11.22 -2.07
CA ARG A 127 7.23 11.58 -0.66
C ARG A 127 7.05 10.35 0.22
N GLU A 128 6.17 9.45 -0.18
CA GLU A 128 5.84 8.25 0.61
C GLU A 128 6.98 7.26 0.65
N ILE A 129 7.68 7.06 -0.47
CA ILE A 129 8.83 6.18 -0.51
C ILE A 129 9.93 6.72 0.40
N ALA A 130 10.23 8.02 0.31
CA ALA A 130 11.26 8.65 1.13
C ALA A 130 10.92 8.63 2.62
N PHE A 131 9.63 8.56 2.95
CA PHE A 131 9.20 8.48 4.35
C PHE A 131 9.63 7.16 4.99
N PHE A 132 9.57 6.06 4.25
CA PHE A 132 9.82 4.73 4.81
C PHE A 132 11.16 4.10 4.40
N PHE A 133 11.76 4.53 3.29
CA PHE A 133 12.95 3.88 2.75
C PHE A 133 14.07 4.89 2.50
N SER A 134 15.31 4.47 2.78
CA SER A 134 16.48 5.22 2.37
C SER A 134 16.85 4.83 0.94
N GLY A 135 17.69 5.65 0.27
CA GLY A 135 18.15 5.34 -1.07
C GLY A 135 18.89 4.02 -1.17
N LEU A 136 19.60 3.62 -0.11
CA LEU A 136 20.34 2.37 -0.07
C LEU A 136 19.44 1.13 -0.01
N GLU A 137 18.18 1.31 0.36
CA GLU A 137 17.23 0.21 0.46
C GLU A 137 16.52 -0.08 -0.87
N LEU A 138 16.65 0.81 -1.84
CA LEU A 138 16.01 0.68 -3.15
C LEU A 138 16.99 0.00 -4.11
N VAL A 139 16.77 -1.28 -4.35
CA VAL A 139 17.68 -2.11 -5.16
C VAL A 139 16.88 -2.78 -6.27
N GLY A 140 17.09 -2.32 -7.45
CA GLY A 140 16.39 -2.84 -8.61
C GLY A 140 17.25 -3.01 -9.79
#